data_70d0fb2fc25bc048c740a6c0b76ae0a5
#
_entry.id   70d0fb2fc25bc048c740a6c0b76ae0a5
#
_cell.length_a   1.000
_cell.length_b   1.000
_cell.length_c   1.000
_cell.angle_alpha   90.00
_cell.angle_beta   90.00
_cell.angle_gamma   90.00
#
_symmetry.space_group_name_H-M   'P 1'
#
loop_
_entity.id
_entity.type
_entity.pdbx_description
1 polymer ?
#
loop_
_entity_poly.entity_id
_entity_poly.type
_entity_poly.pdbx_seq_one_letter_code
_entity_poly.pdbx_strand_id
1 'polypeptide(L)'
;MDFKNSAMKLFNNEDTIDTYAGPYVVRPGQLDILVRTPHTYEDAVSYADKLIEGCAVMVNFTAVDKETRNRIFDYMCGVSYIVNASISKVSDSIMMYAPARVNVEKQAAKKTSWLGR
;
A
#
# COMPACT_ATOMS: atom_id res chain seq x y z
N MET A 1 -14.30 2.62 13.12
CA MET A 1 -14.18 3.60 12.14
C MET A 1 -15.44 3.78 11.35
N ASP A 2 -15.75 4.97 11.08
CA ASP A 2 -16.96 5.21 10.42
C ASP A 2 -16.71 5.38 8.96
N PHE A 3 -17.02 4.38 8.22
CA PHE A 3 -16.80 4.40 6.79
C PHE A 3 -17.60 5.49 6.12
N LYS A 4 -18.79 5.74 6.63
CA LYS A 4 -19.61 6.75 6.06
C LYS A 4 -19.02 8.12 6.24
N ASN A 5 -18.46 8.40 7.38
CA ASN A 5 -17.82 9.68 7.62
C ASN A 5 -16.60 9.86 6.75
N SER A 6 -15.87 8.78 6.51
CA SER A 6 -14.71 8.88 5.64
C SER A 6 -15.14 9.22 4.23
N ALA A 7 -16.21 8.61 3.78
CA ALA A 7 -16.70 8.92 2.44
C ALA A 7 -17.20 10.36 2.36
N MET A 8 -17.87 10.81 3.39
CA MET A 8 -18.35 12.18 3.39
C MET A 8 -17.21 13.16 3.38
N LYS A 9 -16.16 12.85 4.09
CA LYS A 9 -15.03 13.73 4.08
C LYS A 9 -14.44 13.85 2.72
N LEU A 10 -14.36 12.78 1.99
CA LEU A 10 -13.84 12.85 0.65
C LEU A 10 -14.68 13.74 -0.22
N PHE A 11 -15.97 13.64 -0.10
CA PHE A 11 -16.82 14.45 -0.94
C PHE A 11 -16.79 15.91 -0.57
N ASN A 12 -16.55 16.22 0.67
CA ASN A 12 -16.54 17.59 1.12
C ASN A 12 -15.20 18.24 0.99
N ASN A 13 -14.20 17.49 0.58
CA ASN A 13 -12.88 18.05 0.45
C ASN A 13 -12.74 18.64 -0.93
N GLU A 14 -12.47 19.92 -1.00
CA GLU A 14 -12.36 20.55 -2.26
C GLU A 14 -11.30 19.99 -3.15
N ASP A 15 -10.20 19.65 -2.58
CA ASP A 15 -9.12 19.08 -3.37
C ASP A 15 -9.53 17.76 -3.98
N THR A 16 -10.28 16.98 -3.22
CA THR A 16 -10.75 15.72 -3.72
C THR A 16 -11.73 15.95 -4.85
N ILE A 17 -12.59 16.89 -4.70
CA ILE A 17 -13.56 17.17 -5.72
C ILE A 17 -12.90 17.63 -6.98
N ASP A 18 -11.92 18.49 -6.85
CA ASP A 18 -11.22 18.95 -8.00
C ASP A 18 -10.53 17.83 -8.70
N THR A 19 -9.93 16.97 -7.92
CA THR A 19 -9.18 15.90 -8.46
C THR A 19 -10.09 14.96 -9.18
N TYR A 20 -11.32 14.82 -8.71
CA TYR A 20 -12.02 13.78 -9.13
C TYR A 20 -13.11 14.19 -9.98
N ALA A 21 -13.24 15.36 -10.18
CA ALA A 21 -14.01 15.75 -11.20
C ALA A 21 -15.03 14.80 -11.61
N GLY A 22 -15.70 14.39 -10.82
CA GLY A 22 -16.64 13.49 -11.16
C GLY A 22 -16.24 12.21 -10.67
N PRO A 23 -17.14 11.54 -10.19
CA PRO A 23 -16.94 10.49 -9.31
C PRO A 23 -15.98 9.58 -9.76
N TYR A 24 -15.63 9.26 -10.46
CA TYR A 24 -14.82 8.23 -10.68
C TYR A 24 -14.24 8.33 -11.95
N VAL A 25 -13.59 9.36 -12.14
CA VAL A 25 -12.82 9.41 -13.31
C VAL A 25 -11.69 8.50 -13.06
N VAL A 26 -11.86 7.31 -13.34
CA VAL A 26 -10.80 6.41 -13.27
C VAL A 26 -10.04 6.59 -14.51
N ARG A 27 -8.81 6.93 -14.41
CA ARG A 27 -7.96 7.02 -15.55
C ARG A 27 -7.34 5.67 -15.74
N PRO A 28 -7.66 5.00 -16.79
CA PRO A 28 -7.11 3.69 -17.04
C PRO A 28 -5.61 3.77 -17.06
N GLY A 29 -4.99 2.88 -16.39
CA GLY A 29 -3.55 2.86 -16.35
C GLY A 29 -2.93 3.73 -15.29
N GLN A 30 -3.72 4.56 -14.63
CA GLN A 30 -3.14 5.37 -13.59
C GLN A 30 -3.07 4.59 -12.29
N LEU A 31 -1.94 4.67 -11.63
CA LEU A 31 -1.75 3.99 -10.38
C LEU A 31 -1.07 4.95 -9.43
N ASP A 32 -1.64 5.07 -8.25
CA ASP A 32 -1.00 5.87 -7.23
C ASP A 32 -0.19 4.94 -6.35
N ILE A 33 1.02 5.34 -6.08
CA ILE A 33 1.89 4.61 -5.17
C ILE A 33 2.14 5.52 -3.99
N LEU A 34 1.75 5.05 -2.82
CA LEU A 34 1.91 5.84 -1.62
C LEU A 34 3.06 5.31 -0.81
N VAL A 35 3.93 6.19 -0.36
CA VAL A 35 5.04 5.79 0.48
C VAL A 35 4.75 6.28 1.89
N ARG A 36 4.75 5.36 2.84
CA ARG A 36 4.37 5.67 4.21
C ARG A 36 5.36 5.13 5.21
N THR A 37 5.55 5.87 6.28
CA THR A 37 6.44 5.46 7.36
C THR A 37 5.63 5.46 8.64
N PRO A 38 5.13 4.31 9.06
CA PRO A 38 4.29 4.28 10.26
C PRO A 38 5.09 4.51 11.52
N HIS A 39 4.45 5.09 12.51
CA HIS A 39 5.02 5.25 13.82
C HIS A 39 4.25 4.44 14.83
N THR A 40 3.02 4.06 14.52
CA THR A 40 2.19 3.25 15.40
C THR A 40 1.49 2.18 14.58
N TYR A 41 0.96 1.21 15.28
CA TYR A 41 0.19 0.16 14.63
C TYR A 41 -1.05 0.73 13.95
N GLU A 42 -1.67 1.72 14.58
CA GLU A 42 -2.91 2.28 14.06
C GLU A 42 -2.72 2.96 12.70
N ASP A 43 -1.51 3.38 12.41
CA ASP A 43 -1.27 3.98 11.11
C ASP A 43 -1.59 3.00 9.98
N ALA A 44 -1.47 1.71 10.24
CA ALA A 44 -1.71 0.72 9.20
C ALA A 44 -3.15 0.69 8.71
N VAL A 45 -4.08 1.16 9.52
CA VAL A 45 -5.48 1.14 9.09
C VAL A 45 -5.69 2.01 7.87
N SER A 46 -5.06 3.19 7.86
CA SER A 46 -5.20 4.06 6.71
C SER A 46 -4.50 3.48 5.49
N TYR A 47 -3.42 2.75 5.70
CA TYR A 47 -2.71 2.13 4.59
C TYR A 47 -3.56 1.03 3.97
N ALA A 48 -4.24 0.27 4.81
CA ALA A 48 -5.12 -0.78 4.32
C ALA A 48 -6.27 -0.19 3.52
N ASP A 49 -6.81 0.92 3.98
CA ASP A 49 -7.87 1.58 3.25
C ASP A 49 -7.42 1.97 1.86
N LYS A 50 -6.20 2.49 1.75
CA LYS A 50 -5.69 2.90 0.46
C LYS A 50 -5.46 1.70 -0.46
N LEU A 51 -5.00 0.60 0.10
CA LEU A 51 -4.80 -0.59 -0.68
C LEU A 51 -6.14 -1.12 -1.20
N ILE A 52 -7.16 -1.09 -0.38
CA ILE A 52 -8.49 -1.51 -0.78
C ILE A 52 -9.02 -0.61 -1.90
N GLU A 53 -8.67 0.67 -1.86
CA GLU A 53 -9.11 1.60 -2.89
C GLU A 53 -8.38 1.40 -4.22
N GLY A 54 -7.34 0.62 -4.23
CA GLY A 54 -6.62 0.36 -5.47
C GLY A 54 -5.27 1.03 -5.58
N CYS A 55 -4.78 1.62 -4.52
CA CYS A 55 -3.46 2.22 -4.52
C CYS A 55 -2.42 1.20 -4.09
N ALA A 56 -1.21 1.33 -4.59
CA ALA A 56 -0.12 0.55 -4.06
C ALA A 56 0.47 1.30 -2.86
N VAL A 57 0.86 0.59 -1.83
CA VAL A 57 1.40 1.21 -0.63
C VAL A 57 2.77 0.63 -0.33
N MET A 58 3.75 1.49 -0.21
CA MET A 58 5.08 1.09 0.15
C MET A 58 5.30 1.52 1.59
N VAL A 59 5.55 0.57 2.47
CA VAL A 59 5.64 0.85 3.90
C VAL A 59 7.08 0.73 4.35
N ASN A 60 7.57 1.79 4.94
CA ASN A 60 8.92 1.85 5.45
C ASN A 60 8.86 1.64 6.96
N PHE A 61 9.39 0.54 7.43
CA PHE A 61 9.25 0.15 8.83
C PHE A 61 10.38 0.66 9.73
N THR A 62 11.17 1.59 9.27
CA THR A 62 12.33 2.01 10.05
C THR A 62 11.98 2.78 11.32
N ALA A 63 10.77 3.30 11.43
CA ALA A 63 10.39 4.10 12.58
C ALA A 63 9.64 3.32 13.66
N VAL A 64 9.49 2.02 13.50
CA VAL A 64 8.77 1.20 14.48
C VAL A 64 9.66 0.10 15.00
N ASP A 65 9.38 -0.39 16.18
CA ASP A 65 10.13 -1.50 16.72
C ASP A 65 9.67 -2.82 16.07
N LYS A 66 10.39 -3.87 16.40
CA LYS A 66 10.14 -5.14 15.76
C LYS A 66 8.73 -5.67 16.02
N GLU A 67 8.25 -5.50 17.22
CA GLU A 67 6.94 -6.00 17.56
C GLU A 67 5.85 -5.27 16.78
N THR A 68 5.94 -3.94 16.73
CA THR A 68 4.96 -3.15 15.98
C THR A 68 5.06 -3.46 14.50
N ARG A 69 6.28 -3.63 14.00
CA ARG A 69 6.48 -3.98 12.61
C ARG A 69 5.78 -5.29 12.29
N ASN A 70 5.93 -6.30 13.13
CA ASN A 70 5.31 -7.59 12.88
C ASN A 70 3.79 -7.49 12.91
N ARG A 71 3.26 -6.68 13.81
CA ARG A 71 1.82 -6.51 13.89
C ARG A 71 1.27 -5.82 12.65
N ILE A 72 1.96 -4.81 12.17
CA ILE A 72 1.52 -4.10 10.97
C ILE A 72 1.62 -5.05 9.77
N PHE A 73 2.71 -5.80 9.70
CA PHE A 73 2.91 -6.72 8.60
C PHE A 73 1.79 -7.77 8.57
N ASP A 74 1.44 -8.33 9.71
CA ASP A 74 0.40 -9.33 9.76
C ASP A 74 -0.95 -8.75 9.36
N TYR A 75 -1.23 -7.54 9.79
CA TYR A 75 -2.48 -6.88 9.44
C TYR A 75 -2.54 -6.64 7.93
N MET A 76 -1.46 -6.13 7.38
CA MET A 76 -1.43 -5.84 5.95
C MET A 76 -1.46 -7.12 5.12
N CYS A 77 -0.89 -8.21 5.64
CA CYS A 77 -0.99 -9.49 4.95
C CYS A 77 -2.42 -9.97 4.88
N GLY A 78 -3.17 -9.80 5.98
CA GLY A 78 -4.57 -10.21 5.98
C GLY A 78 -5.40 -9.40 5.01
N VAL A 79 -5.19 -8.10 4.98
CA VAL A 79 -5.91 -7.25 4.03
C VAL A 79 -5.52 -7.62 2.61
N SER A 80 -4.23 -7.84 2.37
CA SER A 80 -3.76 -8.19 1.04
C SER A 80 -4.37 -9.48 0.54
N TYR A 81 -4.53 -10.44 1.43
CA TYR A 81 -5.12 -11.70 1.05
C TYR A 81 -6.56 -11.49 0.57
N ILE A 82 -7.31 -10.67 1.29
CA ILE A 82 -8.71 -10.45 0.96
C ILE A 82 -8.87 -9.73 -0.37
N VAL A 83 -7.99 -8.78 -0.67
CA VAL A 83 -8.13 -8.01 -1.89
C VAL A 83 -7.23 -8.51 -3.02
N ASN A 84 -6.57 -9.63 -2.80
CA ASN A 84 -5.68 -10.21 -3.79
C ASN A 84 -4.52 -9.30 -4.14
N ALA A 85 -4.03 -8.58 -3.18
CA ALA A 85 -2.86 -7.73 -3.41
C ALA A 85 -1.60 -8.58 -3.32
N SER A 86 -0.55 -8.14 -3.98
CA SER A 86 0.71 -8.81 -3.89
C SER A 86 1.58 -8.11 -2.86
N ILE A 87 2.48 -8.86 -2.25
CA ILE A 87 3.37 -8.33 -1.23
C ILE A 87 4.79 -8.59 -1.70
N SER A 88 5.59 -7.54 -1.75
CA SER A 88 6.96 -7.66 -2.20
C SER A 88 7.89 -7.00 -1.20
N LYS A 89 9.00 -7.65 -0.91
CA LYS A 89 10.00 -7.05 -0.04
C LYS A 89 10.93 -6.22 -0.90
N VAL A 90 10.95 -4.94 -0.68
CA VAL A 90 11.78 -4.03 -1.47
C VAL A 90 13.16 -3.95 -0.85
N SER A 91 13.24 -3.91 0.46
CA SER A 91 14.50 -3.93 1.17
C SER A 91 14.24 -4.51 2.55
N ASP A 92 15.26 -4.57 3.40
CA ASP A 92 15.06 -5.13 4.72
C ASP A 92 14.03 -4.38 5.53
N SER A 93 13.82 -3.12 5.24
CA SER A 93 12.90 -2.30 6.01
C SER A 93 11.67 -1.86 5.24
N ILE A 94 11.58 -2.18 3.97
CA ILE A 94 10.51 -1.65 3.14
C ILE A 94 9.77 -2.78 2.43
N MET A 95 8.45 -2.77 2.61
CA MET A 95 7.59 -3.75 1.95
C MET A 95 6.64 -3.01 1.03
N MET A 96 6.30 -3.61 -0.07
CA MET A 96 5.35 -3.02 -1.00
C MET A 96 4.13 -3.91 -1.11
N TYR A 97 2.98 -3.28 -1.00
CA TYR A 97 1.69 -3.96 -1.13
C TYR A 97 1.02 -3.37 -2.36
N ALA A 98 0.74 -4.19 -3.33
CA ALA A 98 0.23 -3.68 -4.61
C ALA A 98 -1.05 -4.39 -5.03
N PRO A 99 -1.98 -3.66 -5.60
CA PRO A 99 -3.24 -4.27 -6.05
C PRO A 99 -2.99 -5.34 -7.10
N ALA A 100 -3.93 -6.24 -7.25
CA ALA A 100 -3.77 -7.37 -8.17
C ALA A 100 -3.49 -6.93 -9.59
N ARG A 101 -4.01 -5.79 -10.01
CA ARG A 101 -3.81 -5.34 -11.37
C ARG A 101 -2.42 -4.79 -11.62
N VAL A 102 -1.62 -4.67 -10.57
CA VAL A 102 -0.31 -4.10 -10.71
C VAL A 102 0.72 -5.20 -10.67
N ASN A 103 1.61 -5.22 -11.64
CA ASN A 103 2.66 -6.20 -11.67
C ASN A 103 3.92 -5.56 -11.11
N VAL A 104 4.46 -6.13 -10.05
CA VAL A 104 5.67 -5.63 -9.44
C VAL A 104 6.82 -6.53 -9.82
N GLU A 105 7.76 -5.97 -10.56
CA GLU A 105 8.90 -6.76 -10.97
C GLU A 105 10.11 -6.30 -10.22
N LYS A 106 10.89 -7.22 -9.75
CA LYS A 106 12.13 -6.90 -9.07
C LYS A 106 13.26 -7.55 -9.82
N GLN A 107 14.38 -6.90 -9.78
CA GLN A 107 15.54 -7.47 -10.39
C GLN A 107 15.97 -8.70 -9.63
N ALA A 108 16.26 -9.75 -10.31
CA ALA A 108 16.67 -10.98 -9.67
C ALA A 108 18.00 -10.80 -8.96
N ALA A 109 18.17 -11.56 -7.91
CA ALA A 109 19.42 -11.47 -7.17
C ALA A 109 20.56 -11.93 -8.05
N LYS A 110 21.70 -11.30 -7.90
CA LYS A 110 22.78 -11.62 -8.75
C LYS A 110 23.53 -12.82 -8.36
N LYS A 111 23.30 -13.36 -7.23
CA LYS A 111 24.09 -14.48 -6.83
C LYS A 111 24.07 -15.60 -7.83
N THR A 112 23.02 -15.68 -8.58
CA THR A 112 22.98 -16.77 -9.51
C THR A 112 23.83 -16.53 -10.68
N SER A 113 24.11 -15.31 -10.93
CA SER A 113 24.81 -15.05 -12.15
C SER A 113 26.16 -15.62 -12.11
N TRP A 114 26.74 -15.78 -10.94
CA TRP A 114 28.05 -16.25 -10.99
C TRP A 114 28.09 -17.68 -10.65
N LEU A 115 27.02 -18.11 -10.18
CA LEU A 115 27.04 -19.43 -9.92
C LEU A 115 27.17 -20.13 -11.11
N GLY A 116 26.65 -19.61 -11.77
CA GLY A 116 26.79 -20.21 -12.83
C GLY A 116 27.77 -20.16 -13.33
N ARG A 117 27.84 -19.89 -12.92
CA ARG A 117 28.41 -19.84 -13.44
C ARG A 117 28.94 -19.92 -13.58
#